data_bf2166dded98e05fd29168c43b63541d
#
_entry.id   bf2166dded98e05fd29168c43b63541d
#
_cell.length_a   1.000
_cell.length_b   1.000
_cell.length_c   1.000
_cell.angle_alpha   90.00
_cell.angle_beta   90.00
_cell.angle_gamma   90.00
#
_symmetry.space_group_name_H-M   'P 1'
#
loop_
_entity.id
_entity.type
_entity.pdbx_description
1 polymer ?
#
loop_
_entity_poly.entity_id
_entity_poly.type
_entity_poly.pdbx_seq_one_letter_code
_entity_poly.pdbx_strand_id
1 'polypeptide(L)'
;HKRLASLLMAMARSGLGDAPLDADVQVALGVLFNSCSEFDKAVDCFSAALSARPDDWLLYNRIGATLSNSGRSRESLEYYHQALSLRPGFARCHFNLSISCLNLKMYQDAAEHAYTALALQHASDEERAPEELRGAQNRSLWEILRVSLELLQRPDLARKCETRDINALQLEDIVGM
;
A
#
# COMPACT_ATOMS: atom_id res chain seq x y z
N HIS A 1 -3.23 -17.86 -15.74
CA HIS A 1 -2.22 -17.30 -14.83
C HIS A 1 -1.74 -18.32 -13.78
N LYS A 2 -2.63 -19.03 -13.02
CA LYS A 2 -2.25 -20.03 -12.01
C LYS A 2 -1.33 -21.13 -12.56
N ARG A 3 -1.64 -21.68 -13.75
CA ARG A 3 -0.81 -22.67 -14.43
C ARG A 3 0.57 -22.11 -14.80
N LEU A 4 0.63 -20.85 -15.24
CA LEU A 4 1.89 -20.20 -15.59
C LEU A 4 2.78 -20.02 -14.35
N ALA A 5 2.22 -19.53 -13.24
CA ALA A 5 2.95 -19.38 -12.00
C ALA A 5 3.51 -20.73 -11.49
N SER A 6 2.68 -21.80 -11.52
CA SER A 6 3.12 -23.15 -11.12
C SER A 6 4.19 -23.71 -12.05
N LEU A 7 4.09 -23.44 -13.35
CA LEU A 7 5.08 -23.89 -14.34
C LEU A 7 6.40 -23.16 -14.15
N LEU A 8 6.37 -21.82 -13.98
CA LEU A 8 7.57 -21.03 -13.71
C LEU A 8 8.26 -21.44 -12.41
N MET A 9 7.47 -21.76 -11.35
CA MET A 9 8.01 -22.28 -10.11
C MET A 9 8.69 -23.65 -10.31
N ALA A 10 8.08 -24.56 -11.07
CA ALA A 10 8.65 -25.86 -11.39
C ALA A 10 9.94 -25.73 -12.20
N MET A 11 9.95 -24.86 -13.21
CA MET A 11 11.13 -24.59 -14.05
C MET A 11 12.27 -23.95 -13.23
N ALA A 12 11.96 -22.98 -12.36
CA ALA A 12 12.94 -22.34 -11.51
C ALA A 12 13.57 -23.33 -10.52
N ARG A 13 12.79 -24.27 -9.97
CA ARG A 13 13.29 -25.32 -9.09
C ARG A 13 14.11 -26.39 -9.82
N SER A 14 13.70 -26.77 -11.01
CA SER A 14 14.41 -27.80 -11.79
C SER A 14 15.78 -27.34 -12.30
N GLY A 15 15.99 -26.03 -12.44
CA GLY A 15 17.26 -25.46 -12.91
C GLY A 15 18.30 -25.17 -11.81
N LEU A 16 17.87 -25.11 -10.54
CA LEU A 16 18.70 -24.60 -9.42
C LEU A 16 19.06 -25.70 -8.39
N GLY A 17 18.55 -26.91 -8.52
CA GLY A 17 18.72 -27.94 -7.49
C GLY A 17 18.11 -27.51 -6.17
N ASP A 18 18.81 -27.70 -5.05
CA ASP A 18 18.38 -27.30 -3.70
C ASP A 18 18.72 -25.85 -3.36
N ALA A 19 19.27 -25.06 -4.29
CA ALA A 19 19.59 -23.66 -4.04
C ALA A 19 18.32 -22.82 -3.91
N PRO A 20 18.28 -21.84 -2.98
CA PRO A 20 17.15 -20.93 -2.87
C PRO A 20 16.99 -20.12 -4.16
N LEU A 21 15.73 -19.90 -4.59
CA LEU A 21 15.44 -19.06 -5.75
C LEU A 21 15.98 -17.65 -5.56
N ASP A 22 16.50 -17.06 -6.64
CA ASP A 22 16.92 -15.67 -6.68
C ASP A 22 15.77 -14.73 -6.21
N ALA A 23 16.13 -13.68 -5.49
CA ALA A 23 15.15 -12.75 -4.92
C ALA A 23 14.28 -12.09 -5.99
N ASP A 24 14.81 -11.80 -7.18
CA ASP A 24 14.01 -11.21 -8.28
C ASP A 24 13.02 -12.21 -8.85
N VAL A 25 13.39 -13.49 -8.93
CA VAL A 25 12.47 -14.58 -9.31
C VAL A 25 11.38 -14.73 -8.26
N GLN A 26 11.71 -14.66 -6.98
CA GLN A 26 10.71 -14.69 -5.90
C GLN A 26 9.75 -13.52 -6.00
N VAL A 27 10.24 -12.31 -6.25
CA VAL A 27 9.40 -11.12 -6.45
C VAL A 27 8.45 -11.30 -7.65
N ALA A 28 8.96 -11.81 -8.77
CA ALA A 28 8.13 -12.04 -9.97
C ALA A 28 7.03 -13.07 -9.70
N LEU A 29 7.36 -14.18 -9.03
CA LEU A 29 6.39 -15.20 -8.62
C LEU A 29 5.36 -14.63 -7.64
N GLY A 30 5.78 -13.84 -6.66
CA GLY A 30 4.89 -13.18 -5.72
C GLY A 30 3.87 -12.28 -6.42
N VAL A 31 4.29 -11.50 -7.41
CA VAL A 31 3.39 -10.67 -8.23
C VAL A 31 2.39 -11.53 -9.01
N LEU A 32 2.84 -12.63 -9.61
CA LEU A 32 1.95 -13.55 -10.35
C LEU A 32 0.93 -14.21 -9.42
N PHE A 33 1.37 -14.72 -8.26
CA PHE A 33 0.46 -15.33 -7.28
C PHE A 33 -0.56 -14.32 -6.75
N ASN A 34 -0.12 -13.09 -6.43
CA ASN A 34 -1.03 -12.03 -6.00
C ASN A 34 -2.09 -11.72 -7.08
N SER A 35 -1.70 -11.64 -8.35
CA SER A 35 -2.62 -11.43 -9.49
C SER A 35 -3.61 -12.58 -9.68
N CYS A 36 -3.28 -13.77 -9.18
CA CYS A 36 -4.14 -14.96 -9.22
C CYS A 36 -4.98 -15.13 -7.93
N SER A 37 -4.91 -14.17 -7.01
CA SER A 37 -5.51 -14.25 -5.68
C SER A 37 -5.01 -15.43 -4.82
N GLU A 38 -3.81 -15.95 -5.13
CA GLU A 38 -3.09 -16.95 -4.33
C GLU A 38 -2.24 -16.23 -3.28
N PHE A 39 -2.91 -15.51 -2.37
CA PHE A 39 -2.28 -14.53 -1.49
C PHE A 39 -1.22 -15.14 -0.55
N ASP A 40 -1.46 -16.32 0.02
CA ASP A 40 -0.48 -16.97 0.90
C ASP A 40 0.81 -17.29 0.16
N LYS A 41 0.71 -17.83 -1.06
CA LYS A 41 1.90 -18.09 -1.89
C LYS A 41 2.64 -16.82 -2.29
N ALA A 42 1.89 -15.74 -2.51
CA ALA A 42 2.49 -14.45 -2.81
C ALA A 42 3.26 -13.90 -1.59
N VAL A 43 2.69 -14.01 -0.38
CA VAL A 43 3.37 -13.62 0.87
C VAL A 43 4.62 -14.45 1.07
N ASP A 44 4.57 -15.78 0.87
CA ASP A 44 5.74 -16.67 0.99
C ASP A 44 6.87 -16.24 0.04
N CYS A 45 6.54 -15.96 -1.23
CA CYS A 45 7.52 -15.52 -2.22
C CYS A 45 8.13 -14.16 -1.85
N PHE A 46 7.32 -13.18 -1.46
CA PHE A 46 7.82 -11.86 -1.05
C PHE A 46 8.65 -11.95 0.23
N SER A 47 8.28 -12.81 1.19
CA SER A 47 9.03 -13.02 2.43
C SER A 47 10.38 -13.69 2.16
N ALA A 48 10.43 -14.64 1.23
CA ALA A 48 11.70 -15.24 0.79
C ALA A 48 12.62 -14.19 0.13
N ALA A 49 12.07 -13.32 -0.72
CA ALA A 49 12.83 -12.21 -1.30
C ALA A 49 13.30 -11.21 -0.23
N LEU A 50 12.44 -10.89 0.75
CA LEU A 50 12.75 -9.99 1.86
C LEU A 50 13.88 -10.53 2.74
N SER A 51 13.96 -11.85 2.95
CA SER A 51 15.07 -12.48 3.68
C SER A 51 16.43 -12.21 3.03
N ALA A 52 16.48 -12.06 1.69
CA ALA A 52 17.68 -11.69 0.95
C ALA A 52 17.90 -10.16 0.88
N ARG A 53 16.86 -9.37 1.09
CA ARG A 53 16.86 -7.90 0.99
C ARG A 53 16.08 -7.28 2.16
N PRO A 54 16.61 -7.34 3.40
CA PRO A 54 15.86 -6.96 4.60
C PRO A 54 15.48 -5.48 4.67
N ASP A 55 16.16 -4.60 3.93
CA ASP A 55 15.89 -3.15 3.89
C ASP A 55 15.05 -2.73 2.67
N ASP A 56 14.44 -3.68 1.96
CA ASP A 56 13.62 -3.37 0.79
C ASP A 56 12.20 -2.93 1.21
N TRP A 57 12.03 -1.61 1.39
CA TRP A 57 10.75 -0.97 1.72
C TRP A 57 9.61 -1.33 0.74
N LEU A 58 9.95 -1.62 -0.53
CA LEU A 58 8.95 -1.99 -1.53
C LEU A 58 8.41 -3.40 -1.30
N LEU A 59 9.25 -4.34 -0.85
CA LEU A 59 8.83 -5.69 -0.47
C LEU A 59 7.91 -5.65 0.75
N TYR A 60 8.25 -4.87 1.77
CA TYR A 60 7.34 -4.65 2.90
C TYR A 60 5.98 -4.15 2.44
N ASN A 61 5.92 -3.12 1.60
CA ASN A 61 4.66 -2.62 1.06
C ASN A 61 3.91 -3.68 0.23
N ARG A 62 4.61 -4.54 -0.53
CA ARG A 62 3.99 -5.62 -1.32
C ARG A 62 3.35 -6.67 -0.42
N ILE A 63 4.03 -7.09 0.64
CA ILE A 63 3.49 -8.04 1.63
C ILE A 63 2.25 -7.43 2.29
N GLY A 64 2.35 -6.19 2.78
CA GLY A 64 1.23 -5.48 3.38
C GLY A 64 0.01 -5.40 2.45
N ALA A 65 0.22 -5.03 1.18
CA ALA A 65 -0.86 -4.96 0.20
C ALA A 65 -1.49 -6.33 -0.09
N THR A 66 -0.67 -7.38 -0.16
CA THR A 66 -1.15 -8.76 -0.36
C THR A 66 -1.98 -9.24 0.84
N LEU A 67 -1.53 -8.96 2.06
CA LEU A 67 -2.27 -9.28 3.28
C LEU A 67 -3.60 -8.51 3.34
N SER A 68 -3.59 -7.22 3.05
CA SER A 68 -4.81 -6.41 3.00
C SER A 68 -5.81 -6.94 1.97
N ASN A 69 -5.35 -7.31 0.77
CA ASN A 69 -6.18 -7.91 -0.27
C ASN A 69 -6.78 -9.26 0.12
N SER A 70 -6.11 -10.01 0.99
CA SER A 70 -6.61 -11.29 1.54
C SER A 70 -7.56 -11.13 2.73
N GLY A 71 -7.89 -9.89 3.11
CA GLY A 71 -8.71 -9.59 4.29
C GLY A 71 -7.97 -9.53 5.62
N ARG A 72 -6.63 -9.69 5.61
CA ARG A 72 -5.76 -9.66 6.80
C ARG A 72 -5.24 -8.24 7.07
N SER A 73 -6.14 -7.25 7.07
CA SER A 73 -5.79 -5.83 7.20
C SER A 73 -5.03 -5.52 8.50
N ARG A 74 -5.31 -6.22 9.61
CA ARG A 74 -4.59 -5.99 10.87
C ARG A 74 -3.11 -6.38 10.76
N GLU A 75 -2.80 -7.50 10.13
CA GLU A 75 -1.44 -7.97 9.91
C GLU A 75 -0.69 -7.07 8.91
N SER A 76 -1.39 -6.50 7.94
CA SER A 76 -0.78 -5.62 6.94
C SER A 76 -0.17 -4.34 7.55
N LEU A 77 -0.69 -3.86 8.70
CA LEU A 77 -0.24 -2.63 9.34
C LEU A 77 1.25 -2.67 9.69
N GLU A 78 1.72 -3.78 10.27
CA GLU A 78 3.12 -3.95 10.66
C GLU A 78 4.05 -3.80 9.46
N TYR A 79 3.71 -4.43 8.35
CA TYR A 79 4.51 -4.36 7.12
C TYR A 79 4.52 -2.95 6.51
N TYR A 80 3.41 -2.23 6.54
CA TYR A 80 3.39 -0.85 6.09
C TYR A 80 4.21 0.08 7.00
N HIS A 81 4.15 -0.12 8.31
CA HIS A 81 4.98 0.66 9.25
C HIS A 81 6.47 0.40 9.02
N GLN A 82 6.88 -0.85 8.76
CA GLN A 82 8.27 -1.15 8.39
C GLN A 82 8.65 -0.49 7.05
N ALA A 83 7.79 -0.52 6.04
CA ALA A 83 8.04 0.19 4.79
C ALA A 83 8.23 1.70 5.00
N LEU A 84 7.40 2.33 5.84
CA LEU A 84 7.46 3.76 6.14
C LEU A 84 8.63 4.13 7.07
N SER A 85 9.08 3.24 7.94
CA SER A 85 10.30 3.47 8.73
C SER A 85 11.55 3.56 7.85
N LEU A 86 11.58 2.76 6.77
CA LEU A 86 12.66 2.79 5.77
C LEU A 86 12.50 3.94 4.76
N ARG A 87 11.27 4.28 4.41
CA ARG A 87 10.97 5.35 3.45
C ARG A 87 9.73 6.15 3.87
N PRO A 88 9.86 7.17 4.73
CA PRO A 88 8.73 7.96 5.24
C PRO A 88 7.89 8.65 4.15
N GLY A 89 8.52 9.12 3.08
CA GLY A 89 7.85 9.79 1.94
C GLY A 89 7.24 8.85 0.89
N PHE A 90 6.93 7.59 1.24
CA PHE A 90 6.36 6.66 0.28
C PHE A 90 4.83 6.81 0.18
N ALA A 91 4.37 7.72 -0.67
CA ALA A 91 2.94 8.05 -0.85
C ALA A 91 2.05 6.83 -1.11
N ARG A 92 2.52 5.85 -1.92
CA ARG A 92 1.78 4.61 -2.18
C ARG A 92 1.55 3.79 -0.91
N CYS A 93 2.50 3.76 0.01
CA CYS A 93 2.36 3.04 1.26
C CYS A 93 1.34 3.73 2.18
N HIS A 94 1.38 5.05 2.29
CA HIS A 94 0.37 5.82 3.00
C HIS A 94 -1.05 5.59 2.44
N PHE A 95 -1.21 5.55 1.12
CA PHE A 95 -2.48 5.20 0.48
C PHE A 95 -2.97 3.80 0.89
N ASN A 96 -2.12 2.78 0.79
CA ASN A 96 -2.48 1.41 1.16
C ASN A 96 -2.82 1.29 2.65
N LEU A 97 -2.06 1.98 3.49
CA LEU A 97 -2.27 2.00 4.94
C LEU A 97 -3.58 2.68 5.30
N SER A 98 -3.94 3.79 4.63
CA SER A 98 -5.23 4.47 4.86
C SER A 98 -6.43 3.55 4.57
N ILE A 99 -6.35 2.73 3.52
CA ILE A 99 -7.38 1.72 3.21
C ILE A 99 -7.46 0.68 4.32
N SER A 100 -6.32 0.15 4.77
CA SER A 100 -6.30 -0.86 5.84
C SER A 100 -6.84 -0.31 7.15
N CYS A 101 -6.49 0.93 7.51
CA CYS A 101 -7.02 1.63 8.69
C CYS A 101 -8.53 1.84 8.58
N LEU A 102 -9.04 2.26 7.42
CA LEU A 102 -10.48 2.43 7.19
C LEU A 102 -11.23 1.10 7.36
N ASN A 103 -10.72 0.00 6.81
CA ASN A 103 -11.28 -1.35 6.95
C ASN A 103 -11.32 -1.81 8.42
N LEU A 104 -10.34 -1.37 9.22
CA LEU A 104 -10.25 -1.66 10.65
C LEU A 104 -11.01 -0.66 11.54
N LYS A 105 -11.72 0.31 10.93
CA LYS A 105 -12.43 1.40 11.63
C LYS A 105 -11.52 2.32 12.45
N MET A 106 -10.25 2.37 12.11
CA MET A 106 -9.26 3.29 12.66
C MET A 106 -9.33 4.61 11.86
N TYR A 107 -10.40 5.36 12.07
CA TYR A 107 -10.75 6.49 11.19
C TYR A 107 -9.75 7.65 11.30
N GLN A 108 -9.18 7.86 12.49
CA GLN A 108 -8.17 8.90 12.69
C GLN A 108 -6.91 8.60 11.88
N ASP A 109 -6.38 7.38 12.01
CA ASP A 109 -5.19 6.96 11.26
C ASP A 109 -5.47 6.92 9.74
N ALA A 110 -6.68 6.51 9.35
CA ALA A 110 -7.09 6.52 7.94
C ALA A 110 -7.09 7.93 7.35
N ALA A 111 -7.60 8.92 8.07
CA ALA A 111 -7.62 10.32 7.65
C ALA A 111 -6.20 10.90 7.57
N GLU A 112 -5.36 10.66 8.57
CA GLU A 112 -3.97 11.11 8.63
C GLU A 112 -3.16 10.57 7.45
N HIS A 113 -3.22 9.27 7.20
CA HIS A 113 -2.48 8.65 6.12
C HIS A 113 -3.03 9.04 4.74
N ALA A 114 -4.34 9.22 4.59
CA ALA A 114 -4.91 9.70 3.34
C ALA A 114 -4.46 11.14 3.04
N TYR A 115 -4.47 12.03 4.03
CA TYR A 115 -3.97 13.39 3.89
C TYR A 115 -2.46 13.40 3.55
N THR A 116 -1.66 12.63 4.28
CA THR A 116 -0.21 12.54 4.04
C THR A 116 0.10 12.06 2.61
N ALA A 117 -0.64 11.06 2.12
CA ALA A 117 -0.49 10.59 0.75
C ALA A 117 -0.81 11.67 -0.27
N LEU A 118 -1.89 12.45 -0.06
CA LEU A 118 -2.27 13.59 -0.91
C LEU A 118 -1.21 14.68 -0.90
N ALA A 119 -0.71 15.06 0.28
CA ALA A 119 0.33 16.08 0.44
C ALA A 119 1.64 15.67 -0.27
N LEU A 120 2.06 14.42 -0.10
CA LEU A 120 3.24 13.89 -0.78
C LEU A 120 3.09 13.84 -2.30
N GLN A 121 1.89 13.52 -2.79
CA GLN A 121 1.61 13.53 -4.23
C GLN A 121 1.59 14.95 -4.77
N HIS A 122 0.99 15.90 -4.04
CA HIS A 122 0.98 17.31 -4.44
C HIS A 122 2.40 17.91 -4.48
N ALA A 123 3.25 17.56 -3.51
CA ALA A 123 4.64 18.01 -3.48
C ALA A 123 5.51 17.40 -4.60
N SER A 124 5.13 16.21 -5.11
CA SER A 124 5.86 15.50 -6.17
C SER A 124 5.28 15.72 -7.58
N ASP A 125 4.25 16.54 -7.71
CA ASP A 125 3.46 16.70 -8.94
C ASP A 125 4.22 17.28 -10.14
N GLU A 126 5.50 17.50 -9.97
CA GLU A 126 6.23 18.11 -11.07
C GLU A 126 6.60 17.16 -12.22
N GLU A 127 6.51 15.79 -12.16
CA GLU A 127 7.01 15.10 -13.38
C GLU A 127 6.75 13.60 -13.68
N ARG A 128 6.12 12.71 -12.86
CA ARG A 128 6.45 11.28 -13.09
C ARG A 128 5.37 10.20 -13.27
N ALA A 129 4.10 10.48 -13.25
CA ALA A 129 3.09 9.43 -13.54
C ALA A 129 2.01 9.91 -14.50
N PRO A 130 1.41 9.04 -15.33
CA PRO A 130 0.28 9.39 -16.19
C PRO A 130 -0.87 9.96 -15.36
N GLU A 131 -1.41 11.10 -15.79
CA GLU A 131 -2.45 11.86 -15.10
C GLU A 131 -3.70 11.04 -14.78
N GLU A 132 -4.06 10.10 -15.67
CA GLU A 132 -5.19 9.21 -15.49
C GLU A 132 -5.06 8.30 -14.26
N LEU A 133 -3.86 7.76 -14.02
CA LEU A 133 -3.60 6.86 -12.88
C LEU A 133 -3.54 7.64 -11.56
N ARG A 134 -2.94 8.83 -11.58
CA ARG A 134 -2.93 9.77 -10.45
C ARG A 134 -4.33 10.23 -10.11
N GLY A 135 -5.11 10.62 -11.11
CA GLY A 135 -6.47 11.09 -10.93
C GLY A 135 -7.41 10.09 -10.26
N ALA A 136 -7.28 8.78 -10.58
CA ALA A 136 -8.06 7.73 -9.91
C ALA A 136 -7.66 7.54 -8.45
N GLN A 137 -6.37 7.49 -8.17
CA GLN A 137 -5.83 7.33 -6.81
C GLN A 137 -6.15 8.55 -5.94
N ASN A 138 -6.01 9.76 -6.49
CA ASN A 138 -6.36 10.99 -5.79
C ASN A 138 -7.86 11.04 -5.43
N ARG A 139 -8.74 10.64 -6.34
CA ARG A 139 -10.18 10.54 -6.02
C ARG A 139 -10.46 9.61 -4.85
N SER A 140 -9.80 8.45 -4.82
CA SER A 140 -9.95 7.48 -3.72
C SER A 140 -9.42 8.03 -2.41
N LEU A 141 -8.29 8.74 -2.42
CA LEU A 141 -7.72 9.36 -1.22
C LEU A 141 -8.64 10.45 -0.64
N TRP A 142 -9.17 11.32 -1.49
CA TRP A 142 -10.13 12.34 -1.06
C TRP A 142 -11.40 11.73 -0.48
N GLU A 143 -11.88 10.62 -1.05
CA GLU A 143 -13.04 9.91 -0.53
C GLU A 143 -12.76 9.25 0.82
N ILE A 144 -11.60 8.58 0.98
CA ILE A 144 -11.17 8.00 2.25
C ILE A 144 -11.08 9.10 3.32
N LEU A 145 -10.45 10.22 3.00
CA LEU A 145 -10.31 11.35 3.92
C LEU A 145 -11.68 11.90 4.34
N ARG A 146 -12.56 12.18 3.37
CA ARG A 146 -13.91 12.70 3.62
C ARG A 146 -14.72 11.76 4.51
N VAL A 147 -14.80 10.47 4.15
CA VAL A 147 -15.56 9.46 4.92
C VAL A 147 -14.99 9.30 6.32
N SER A 148 -13.67 9.27 6.46
CA SER A 148 -13.03 9.19 7.79
C SER A 148 -13.38 10.39 8.67
N LEU A 149 -13.35 11.60 8.12
CA LEU A 149 -13.69 12.83 8.84
C LEU A 149 -15.19 12.89 9.21
N GLU A 150 -16.08 12.40 8.35
CA GLU A 150 -17.52 12.27 8.68
C GLU A 150 -17.74 11.31 9.84
N LEU A 151 -17.07 10.15 9.83
CA LEU A 151 -17.15 9.15 10.90
C LEU A 151 -16.53 9.62 12.21
N LEU A 152 -15.57 10.55 12.14
CA LEU A 152 -15.00 11.26 13.29
C LEU A 152 -15.85 12.44 13.77
N GLN A 153 -17.05 12.64 13.21
CA GLN A 153 -17.93 13.76 13.56
C GLN A 153 -17.31 15.15 13.27
N ARG A 154 -16.52 15.23 12.19
CA ARG A 154 -15.86 16.46 11.72
C ARG A 154 -16.42 16.93 10.35
N PRO A 155 -17.71 17.31 10.28
CA PRO A 155 -18.37 17.67 9.01
C PRO A 155 -17.83 18.97 8.40
N ASP A 156 -17.23 19.83 9.20
CA ASP A 156 -16.56 21.05 8.78
C ASP A 156 -15.34 20.75 7.88
N LEU A 157 -14.50 19.82 8.29
CA LEU A 157 -13.32 19.37 7.53
C LEU A 157 -13.74 18.47 6.35
N ALA A 158 -14.74 17.61 6.54
CA ALA A 158 -15.24 16.75 5.47
C ALA A 158 -15.75 17.57 4.27
N ARG A 159 -16.44 18.72 4.50
CA ARG A 159 -16.86 19.63 3.42
C ARG A 159 -15.67 20.26 2.67
N LYS A 160 -14.57 20.56 3.35
CA LYS A 160 -13.36 21.06 2.69
C LYS A 160 -12.78 20.06 1.68
N CYS A 161 -12.98 18.76 1.90
CA CYS A 161 -12.55 17.72 0.95
C CYS A 161 -13.28 17.79 -0.40
N GLU A 162 -14.45 18.40 -0.47
CA GLU A 162 -15.23 18.55 -1.71
C GLU A 162 -14.50 19.42 -2.74
N THR A 163 -13.77 20.42 -2.28
CA THR A 163 -12.98 21.31 -3.15
C THR A 163 -11.75 20.62 -3.73
N ARG A 164 -11.30 19.53 -3.12
CA ARG A 164 -10.06 18.80 -3.44
C ARG A 164 -8.83 19.70 -3.47
N ASP A 165 -8.82 20.72 -2.63
CA ASP A 165 -7.69 21.61 -2.43
C ASP A 165 -6.97 21.21 -1.12
N ILE A 166 -5.78 20.63 -1.25
CA ILE A 166 -4.99 20.20 -0.09
C ILE A 166 -4.57 21.38 0.78
N ASN A 167 -4.44 22.58 0.20
CA ASN A 167 -4.05 23.76 0.94
C ASN A 167 -5.19 24.31 1.83
N ALA A 168 -6.44 23.88 1.59
CA ALA A 168 -7.58 24.20 2.43
C ALA A 168 -7.64 23.40 3.73
N LEU A 169 -6.79 22.36 3.87
CA LEU A 169 -6.67 21.45 5.00
C LEU A 169 -5.26 21.54 5.57
N GLN A 170 -5.13 21.40 6.89
CA GLN A 170 -3.84 21.25 7.54
C GLN A 170 -3.81 19.93 8.33
N LEU A 171 -2.64 19.30 8.40
CA LEU A 171 -2.48 18.04 9.14
C LEU A 171 -2.86 18.22 10.62
N GLU A 172 -2.51 19.37 11.20
CA GLU A 172 -2.82 19.74 12.57
C GLU A 172 -4.33 19.76 12.85
N ASP A 173 -5.14 20.18 11.88
CA ASP A 173 -6.61 20.13 11.97
C ASP A 173 -7.13 18.70 11.99
N ILE A 174 -6.42 17.76 11.38
CA ILE A 174 -6.80 16.35 11.26
C ILE A 174 -6.30 15.56 12.46
N VAL A 175 -5.04 15.78 12.88
CA VAL A 175 -4.36 15.05 13.97
C VAL A 175 -4.61 15.70 15.34
N GLY A 176 -4.93 16.99 15.35
CA GLY A 176 -5.00 17.84 16.54
C GLY A 176 -6.13 17.49 17.52
N MET A 177 -5.93 16.35 18.20
CA MET A 177 -6.68 16.03 19.41
C MET A 177 -5.81 15.25 20.39
#